data_6603f9da9123f503feb16ba5419a98a6
#
_entry.id   6603f9da9123f503feb16ba5419a98a6
#
_cell.length_a   1.000
_cell.length_b   1.000
_cell.length_c   1.000
_cell.angle_alpha   90.00
_cell.angle_beta   90.00
_cell.angle_gamma   90.00
#
_symmetry.space_group_name_H-M   'P 1'
#
loop_
_entity.id
_entity.type
_entity.pdbx_description
1 polymer ?
#
loop_
_entity_poly.entity_id
_entity_poly.type
_entity_poly.pdbx_seq_one_letter_code
_entity_poly.pdbx_strand_id
1 'polypeptide(L)'
;MKKLSLLLLLVIATSFSLLAQDAPNPTLNTAIRKHGMEKSQVMDIASWVCDVYGPRLTGSPMLDKATDWAQKTLKDWGMSNVHLEAWGPFGRGWEFSHFEMHATAPSYFPIIAYPKAWSPSTKGLVSGEVIYLQADDEADLEKYKGKLKGKFVFLDTIRTINEWFDAPAKRLVAEDLLNMANAPAPGRRPDRDFNRLGGFSFNQKLFKFIVAEDPLAVIDRGFKGDLGTVFVSGARADEGRVQDPKAKVIPQATMSVEHYNRIFRLMQKGIPVTLSMELKATYTNPDGMEHNIIAEIPGSDLKDEVVMLGAHFDSWHTGTGATDNGAGSAVMMEASRIILETIKETGIKPRRTIRLALWTGEEQGLLGSRGYVKDHYANTSPEGTIQSLKEAEQSKISGYFNLDNGTGKVRGVYLQGNPGVMPIFRAWLDPFKDLGATTLTMQNTGGTDHQSFDAAGIPGFQFIQEPVAYSTRTHHSNMDNWDHLVADDLKQAATVIASFVLHTAMRDEKLPRKATELKAGSN
;
A
#
# COMPACT_ATOMS: atom_id res chain seq x y z
N MET A 1 -11.79 -42.62 -42.41
CA MET A 1 -12.55 -41.38 -42.39
C MET A 1 -13.44 -41.24 -41.14
N LYS A 2 -14.31 -42.21 -40.76
CA LYS A 2 -15.18 -42.07 -39.61
C LYS A 2 -14.47 -41.89 -38.24
N LYS A 3 -13.28 -42.49 -38.03
CA LYS A 3 -12.51 -42.33 -36.78
C LYS A 3 -11.84 -40.93 -36.66
N LEU A 4 -11.45 -40.35 -37.79
CA LEU A 4 -10.85 -38.98 -37.80
C LEU A 4 -11.89 -37.91 -37.54
N SER A 5 -13.12 -38.09 -38.05
CA SER A 5 -14.23 -37.16 -37.81
C SER A 5 -14.70 -37.19 -36.35
N LEU A 6 -14.64 -38.36 -35.68
CA LEU A 6 -14.99 -38.46 -34.26
C LEU A 6 -13.95 -37.79 -33.36
N LEU A 7 -12.67 -37.89 -33.71
CA LEU A 7 -11.58 -37.22 -32.96
C LEU A 7 -11.66 -35.72 -33.09
N LEU A 8 -11.98 -35.21 -34.31
CA LEU A 8 -12.15 -33.77 -34.56
C LEU A 8 -13.36 -33.20 -33.81
N LEU A 9 -14.48 -33.94 -33.76
CA LEU A 9 -15.67 -33.58 -32.99
C LEU A 9 -15.39 -33.57 -31.47
N LEU A 10 -14.60 -34.50 -30.96
CA LEU A 10 -14.22 -34.56 -29.55
C LEU A 10 -13.30 -33.39 -29.17
N VAL A 11 -12.33 -33.00 -30.01
CA VAL A 11 -11.45 -31.86 -29.80
C VAL A 11 -12.21 -30.52 -29.86
N ILE A 12 -13.19 -30.42 -30.78
CA ILE A 12 -14.04 -29.22 -30.87
C ILE A 12 -14.97 -29.13 -29.66
N ALA A 13 -15.55 -30.26 -29.20
CA ALA A 13 -16.41 -30.29 -28.02
C ALA A 13 -15.64 -29.92 -26.73
N THR A 14 -14.39 -30.40 -26.56
CA THR A 14 -13.56 -30.06 -25.42
C THR A 14 -13.09 -28.58 -25.48
N SER A 15 -12.82 -28.05 -26.67
CA SER A 15 -12.47 -26.65 -26.84
C SER A 15 -13.64 -25.71 -26.51
N PHE A 16 -14.87 -26.08 -26.90
CA PHE A 16 -16.08 -25.33 -26.53
C PHE A 16 -16.39 -25.41 -25.03
N SER A 17 -16.14 -26.54 -24.37
CA SER A 17 -16.35 -26.68 -22.93
C SER A 17 -15.38 -25.80 -22.13
N LEU A 18 -14.11 -25.69 -22.55
CA LEU A 18 -13.13 -24.81 -21.92
C LEU A 18 -13.48 -23.32 -22.08
N LEU A 19 -14.01 -22.91 -23.23
CA LEU A 19 -14.46 -21.54 -23.46
C LEU A 19 -15.75 -21.21 -22.68
N ALA A 20 -16.63 -22.18 -22.47
CA ALA A 20 -17.86 -21.99 -21.70
C ALA A 20 -17.62 -21.84 -20.18
N GLN A 21 -16.57 -22.46 -19.67
CA GLN A 21 -16.23 -22.41 -18.24
C GLN A 21 -15.82 -21.00 -17.76
N ASP A 22 -15.17 -20.22 -18.61
CA ASP A 22 -14.68 -18.89 -18.27
C ASP A 22 -15.64 -17.77 -18.72
N ALA A 23 -16.77 -18.14 -19.35
CA ALA A 23 -17.78 -17.15 -19.71
C ALA A 23 -18.39 -16.52 -18.45
N PRO A 24 -18.42 -15.18 -18.36
CA PRO A 24 -19.00 -14.52 -17.21
C PRO A 24 -20.50 -14.79 -17.13
N ASN A 25 -20.99 -15.11 -15.92
CA ASN A 25 -22.41 -15.37 -15.69
C ASN A 25 -23.23 -14.07 -15.77
N PRO A 26 -24.17 -13.92 -16.75
CA PRO A 26 -24.89 -12.67 -16.92
C PRO A 26 -25.78 -12.30 -15.73
N THR A 27 -26.39 -13.29 -15.07
CA THR A 27 -27.26 -13.07 -13.90
C THR A 27 -26.45 -12.48 -12.74
N LEU A 28 -25.26 -13.05 -12.46
CA LEU A 28 -24.38 -12.52 -11.44
C LEU A 28 -23.90 -11.10 -11.79
N ASN A 29 -23.46 -10.87 -13.02
CA ASN A 29 -22.98 -9.55 -13.43
C ASN A 29 -24.08 -8.48 -13.40
N THR A 30 -25.31 -8.82 -13.72
CA THR A 30 -26.45 -7.89 -13.61
C THR A 30 -26.67 -7.48 -12.15
N ALA A 31 -26.70 -8.43 -11.23
CA ALA A 31 -26.87 -8.15 -9.80
C ALA A 31 -25.67 -7.38 -9.23
N ILE A 32 -24.43 -7.78 -9.58
CA ILE A 32 -23.21 -7.09 -9.17
C ILE A 32 -23.24 -5.62 -9.62
N ARG A 33 -23.55 -5.34 -10.90
CA ARG A 33 -23.64 -3.97 -11.41
C ARG A 33 -24.71 -3.15 -10.69
N LYS A 34 -25.87 -3.73 -10.43
CA LYS A 34 -26.95 -3.07 -9.67
C LYS A 34 -26.49 -2.69 -8.26
N HIS A 35 -25.90 -3.62 -7.52
CA HIS A 35 -25.45 -3.35 -6.15
C HIS A 35 -24.22 -2.43 -6.10
N GLY A 36 -23.29 -2.55 -7.06
CA GLY A 36 -22.07 -1.77 -7.08
C GLY A 36 -22.22 -0.37 -7.65
N MET A 37 -22.98 -0.20 -8.74
CA MET A 37 -23.11 1.11 -9.40
C MET A 37 -24.29 1.94 -8.90
N GLU A 38 -25.42 1.29 -8.54
CA GLU A 38 -26.65 2.02 -8.17
C GLU A 38 -26.84 2.11 -6.65
N LYS A 39 -26.32 1.12 -5.88
CA LYS A 39 -26.54 0.98 -4.44
C LYS A 39 -25.24 0.93 -3.65
N SER A 40 -24.19 1.53 -4.18
CA SER A 40 -22.87 1.51 -3.57
C SER A 40 -22.83 2.26 -2.24
N GLN A 41 -22.11 1.68 -1.28
CA GLN A 41 -21.80 2.27 0.02
C GLN A 41 -20.31 2.64 0.14
N VAL A 42 -19.53 2.53 -0.94
CA VAL A 42 -18.06 2.68 -0.90
C VAL A 42 -17.63 4.01 -0.31
N MET A 43 -18.32 5.11 -0.59
CA MET A 43 -17.95 6.43 -0.06
C MET A 43 -18.27 6.58 1.43
N ASP A 44 -19.35 5.97 1.91
CA ASP A 44 -19.68 5.93 3.34
C ASP A 44 -18.65 5.10 4.10
N ILE A 45 -18.30 3.91 3.59
CA ILE A 45 -17.23 3.07 4.14
C ILE A 45 -15.90 3.85 4.18
N ALA A 46 -15.55 4.53 3.09
CA ALA A 46 -14.33 5.34 3.01
C ALA A 46 -14.33 6.50 4.02
N SER A 47 -15.47 7.15 4.26
CA SER A 47 -15.58 8.21 5.27
C SER A 47 -15.37 7.66 6.69
N TRP A 48 -15.93 6.49 7.01
CA TRP A 48 -15.65 5.84 8.29
C TRP A 48 -14.16 5.53 8.45
N VAL A 49 -13.54 4.95 7.43
CA VAL A 49 -12.12 4.57 7.45
C VAL A 49 -11.21 5.80 7.57
N CYS A 50 -11.52 6.88 6.82
CA CYS A 50 -10.63 8.04 6.69
C CYS A 50 -10.96 9.16 7.69
N ASP A 51 -12.22 9.59 7.77
CA ASP A 51 -12.59 10.76 8.58
C ASP A 51 -12.76 10.41 10.05
N VAL A 52 -13.32 9.22 10.35
CA VAL A 52 -13.58 8.80 11.73
C VAL A 52 -12.36 8.11 12.34
N TYR A 53 -11.69 7.25 11.58
CA TYR A 53 -10.58 6.41 12.06
C TYR A 53 -9.23 6.69 11.40
N GLY A 54 -9.10 7.73 10.59
CA GLY A 54 -7.82 8.17 10.05
C GLY A 54 -7.10 9.19 10.94
N PRO A 55 -5.75 9.25 10.90
CA PRO A 55 -4.85 8.29 10.24
C PRO A 55 -4.72 6.97 11.02
N ARG A 56 -4.34 5.90 10.31
CA ARG A 56 -4.26 4.52 10.83
C ARG A 56 -2.84 3.99 10.82
N LEU A 57 -1.92 4.73 11.44
CA LEU A 57 -0.51 4.29 11.50
C LEU A 57 -0.40 2.95 12.24
N THR A 58 0.37 2.02 11.69
CA THR A 58 0.62 0.71 12.31
C THR A 58 1.13 0.87 13.75
N GLY A 59 0.50 0.16 14.69
CA GLY A 59 0.80 0.24 16.12
C GLY A 59 0.14 1.42 16.84
N SER A 60 -0.69 2.21 16.15
CA SER A 60 -1.39 3.33 16.79
C SER A 60 -2.74 2.90 17.36
N PRO A 61 -3.20 3.53 18.47
CA PRO A 61 -4.53 3.27 19.01
C PRO A 61 -5.68 3.58 18.05
N MET A 62 -5.44 4.41 17.02
CA MET A 62 -6.44 4.72 16.02
C MET A 62 -6.62 3.57 15.03
N LEU A 63 -5.53 2.87 14.68
CA LEU A 63 -5.63 1.64 13.88
C LEU A 63 -6.42 0.56 14.64
N ASP A 64 -6.20 0.39 15.95
CA ASP A 64 -6.95 -0.56 16.75
C ASP A 64 -8.45 -0.27 16.70
N LYS A 65 -8.86 1.00 16.88
CA LYS A 65 -10.27 1.40 16.77
C LYS A 65 -10.84 1.15 15.37
N ALA A 66 -10.04 1.40 14.33
CA ALA A 66 -10.44 1.14 12.96
C ALA A 66 -10.66 -0.37 12.71
N THR A 67 -9.77 -1.22 13.25
CA THR A 67 -9.90 -2.68 13.13
C THR A 67 -11.12 -3.22 13.87
N ASP A 68 -11.44 -2.69 15.06
CA ASP A 68 -12.64 -3.04 15.80
C ASP A 68 -13.92 -2.68 15.03
N TRP A 69 -13.95 -1.48 14.44
CA TRP A 69 -15.06 -1.03 13.61
C TRP A 69 -15.22 -1.92 12.37
N ALA A 70 -14.13 -2.22 11.68
CA ALA A 70 -14.15 -3.06 10.48
C ALA A 70 -14.68 -4.46 10.80
N GLN A 71 -14.20 -5.11 11.89
CA GLN A 71 -14.70 -6.41 12.32
C GLN A 71 -16.21 -6.37 12.59
N LYS A 72 -16.66 -5.35 13.34
CA LYS A 72 -18.08 -5.20 13.64
C LYS A 72 -18.89 -5.05 12.36
N THR A 73 -18.47 -4.20 11.45
CA THR A 73 -19.15 -3.93 10.18
C THR A 73 -19.26 -5.21 9.33
N LEU A 74 -18.17 -5.97 9.20
CA LEU A 74 -18.16 -7.22 8.44
C LEU A 74 -19.08 -8.30 9.06
N LYS A 75 -19.13 -8.38 10.40
CA LYS A 75 -20.07 -9.25 11.13
C LYS A 75 -21.52 -8.82 10.90
N ASP A 76 -21.81 -7.53 10.98
CA ASP A 76 -23.16 -6.97 10.77
C ASP A 76 -23.66 -7.22 9.34
N TRP A 77 -22.78 -7.26 8.34
CA TRP A 77 -23.13 -7.65 6.97
C TRP A 77 -23.38 -9.15 6.80
N GLY A 78 -23.01 -9.97 7.79
CA GLY A 78 -23.22 -11.41 7.77
C GLY A 78 -22.04 -12.22 7.22
N MET A 79 -20.83 -11.65 7.21
CA MET A 79 -19.62 -12.43 6.95
C MET A 79 -19.34 -13.38 8.10
N SER A 80 -18.81 -14.55 7.78
CA SER A 80 -18.39 -15.56 8.74
C SER A 80 -16.90 -15.46 9.06
N ASN A 81 -16.46 -16.17 10.08
CA ASN A 81 -15.06 -16.27 10.49
C ASN A 81 -14.35 -14.92 10.60
N VAL A 82 -15.05 -13.88 11.09
CA VAL A 82 -14.48 -12.55 11.26
C VAL A 82 -13.63 -12.50 12.51
N HIS A 83 -12.32 -12.36 12.35
CA HIS A 83 -11.37 -12.34 13.45
C HIS A 83 -10.15 -11.47 13.14
N LEU A 84 -9.39 -11.16 14.19
CA LEU A 84 -8.04 -10.59 14.08
C LEU A 84 -7.03 -11.74 14.05
N GLU A 85 -6.11 -11.69 13.11
CA GLU A 85 -5.02 -12.64 13.03
C GLU A 85 -3.69 -11.94 13.34
N ALA A 86 -3.07 -12.37 14.44
CA ALA A 86 -1.85 -11.75 14.95
C ALA A 86 -0.65 -12.02 14.03
N TRP A 87 0.20 -11.02 13.87
CA TRP A 87 1.51 -11.14 13.25
C TRP A 87 2.52 -10.27 14.00
N GLY A 88 3.80 -10.56 13.86
CA GLY A 88 4.82 -9.76 14.53
C GLY A 88 6.06 -10.59 14.87
N PRO A 89 6.94 -10.05 15.71
CA PRO A 89 6.82 -8.76 16.40
C PRO A 89 7.01 -7.55 15.46
N PHE A 90 6.12 -6.55 15.60
CA PHE A 90 6.26 -5.25 14.92
C PHE A 90 7.22 -4.33 15.69
N GLY A 91 7.03 -4.26 17.00
CA GLY A 91 7.70 -3.36 17.92
C GLY A 91 6.79 -2.23 18.41
N ARG A 92 7.37 -1.13 18.89
CA ARG A 92 6.58 0.00 19.39
C ARG A 92 5.84 0.71 18.28
N GLY A 93 4.57 1.05 18.55
CA GLY A 93 3.78 1.99 17.76
C GLY A 93 4.06 3.44 18.15
N TRP A 94 3.28 4.37 17.58
CA TRP A 94 3.46 5.80 17.81
C TRP A 94 2.21 6.59 17.47
N GLU A 95 1.96 7.64 18.25
CA GLU A 95 0.98 8.69 17.96
C GLU A 95 1.49 10.05 18.44
N PHE A 96 0.91 11.14 17.94
CA PHE A 96 1.18 12.48 18.44
C PHE A 96 -0.13 13.23 18.72
N SER A 97 -0.09 14.09 19.73
CA SER A 97 -1.24 14.88 20.15
C SER A 97 -1.07 16.39 19.90
N HIS A 98 0.16 16.82 19.64
CA HIS A 98 0.46 18.23 19.36
C HIS A 98 1.73 18.35 18.52
N PHE A 99 1.69 19.27 17.55
CA PHE A 99 2.87 19.69 16.79
C PHE A 99 2.72 21.14 16.33
N GLU A 100 3.71 21.95 16.62
CA GLU A 100 3.84 23.30 16.07
C GLU A 100 5.29 23.62 15.72
N MET A 101 5.48 24.47 14.71
CA MET A 101 6.79 24.93 14.29
C MET A 101 6.73 26.36 13.74
N HIS A 102 7.67 27.21 14.16
CA HIS A 102 7.75 28.61 13.77
C HIS A 102 9.18 29.04 13.50
N ALA A 103 9.39 29.97 12.57
CA ALA A 103 10.58 30.78 12.54
C ALA A 103 10.35 32.00 13.45
N THR A 104 11.29 32.30 14.35
CA THR A 104 11.19 33.42 15.31
C THR A 104 12.17 34.54 15.02
N ALA A 105 13.27 34.26 14.34
CA ALA A 105 14.25 35.25 13.85
C ALA A 105 14.75 34.84 12.45
N PRO A 106 15.12 35.80 11.60
CA PRO A 106 15.11 37.27 11.76
C PRO A 106 13.69 37.86 11.70
N SER A 107 12.70 37.11 11.24
CA SER A 107 11.29 37.50 11.22
C SER A 107 10.40 36.34 11.57
N TYR A 108 9.29 36.59 12.26
CA TYR A 108 8.32 35.58 12.59
C TYR A 108 7.53 35.12 11.36
N PHE A 109 7.38 33.81 11.20
CA PHE A 109 6.37 33.19 10.33
C PHE A 109 6.05 31.75 10.79
N PRO A 110 4.78 31.32 10.66
CA PRO A 110 4.42 29.92 10.91
C PRO A 110 5.03 29.05 9.81
N ILE A 111 5.44 27.85 10.18
CA ILE A 111 6.08 26.91 9.26
C ILE A 111 5.10 25.77 8.96
N ILE A 112 4.90 25.46 7.69
CA ILE A 112 4.22 24.24 7.27
C ILE A 112 5.22 23.11 7.39
N ALA A 113 5.01 22.24 8.39
CA ALA A 113 5.83 21.07 8.66
C ALA A 113 5.01 20.00 9.36
N TYR A 114 5.49 18.78 9.31
CA TYR A 114 4.90 17.64 10.00
C TYR A 114 5.98 16.80 10.68
N PRO A 115 5.71 16.25 11.89
CA PRO A 115 6.66 15.38 12.56
C PRO A 115 6.80 14.09 11.77
N LYS A 116 7.98 13.48 11.77
CA LYS A 116 8.14 12.12 11.24
C LYS A 116 7.62 11.10 12.26
N ALA A 117 6.94 10.07 11.80
CA ALA A 117 6.45 9.01 12.67
C ALA A 117 7.61 8.41 13.49
N TRP A 118 7.35 8.00 14.72
CA TRP A 118 8.32 7.53 15.71
C TRP A 118 9.31 8.58 16.22
N SER A 119 9.12 9.86 15.91
CA SER A 119 9.86 10.93 16.58
C SER A 119 9.43 11.05 18.04
N PRO A 120 10.37 11.12 19.02
CA PRO A 120 10.02 11.39 20.41
C PRO A 120 9.53 12.82 20.61
N SER A 121 8.86 13.07 21.73
CA SER A 121 8.50 14.43 22.17
C SER A 121 9.72 15.33 22.30
N THR A 122 9.52 16.63 22.06
CA THR A 122 10.46 17.65 22.51
C THR A 122 10.32 17.88 24.03
N LYS A 123 11.27 18.59 24.63
CA LYS A 123 11.21 19.00 26.04
C LYS A 123 10.35 20.29 26.19
N GLY A 124 9.06 20.22 25.83
CA GLY A 124 8.19 21.38 25.66
C GLY A 124 8.55 22.16 24.40
N LEU A 125 8.22 23.45 24.37
CA LEU A 125 8.60 24.34 23.28
C LEU A 125 10.12 24.59 23.33
N VAL A 126 10.85 24.03 22.38
CA VAL A 126 12.30 24.24 22.23
C VAL A 126 12.57 25.32 21.20
N SER A 127 13.64 26.11 21.41
CA SER A 127 14.04 27.17 20.47
C SER A 127 15.55 27.13 20.27
N GLY A 128 16.01 27.35 19.04
CA GLY A 128 17.43 27.33 18.70
C GLY A 128 17.71 27.78 17.28
N GLU A 129 18.96 28.05 17.00
CA GLU A 129 19.41 28.41 15.65
C GLU A 129 19.48 27.17 14.74
N VAL A 130 19.36 27.41 13.44
CA VAL A 130 19.54 26.42 12.40
C VAL A 130 21.01 26.26 12.06
N ILE A 131 21.49 25.04 11.95
CA ILE A 131 22.81 24.68 11.41
C ILE A 131 22.64 23.74 10.21
N TYR A 132 23.38 24.00 9.14
CA TYR A 132 23.47 23.07 8.01
C TYR A 132 24.63 22.12 8.23
N LEU A 133 24.35 20.81 8.30
CA LEU A 133 25.34 19.75 8.39
C LEU A 133 25.58 19.20 6.99
N GLN A 134 26.72 19.55 6.41
CA GLN A 134 27.20 19.02 5.13
C GLN A 134 28.32 18.03 5.41
N ALA A 135 28.07 16.76 5.12
CA ALA A 135 29.07 15.71 5.29
C ALA A 135 28.88 14.65 4.19
N ASP A 136 29.97 14.36 3.48
CA ASP A 136 30.03 13.34 2.47
C ASP A 136 30.73 12.05 2.99
N ASP A 137 31.52 12.20 4.07
CA ASP A 137 32.24 11.12 4.75
C ASP A 137 32.35 11.37 6.27
N GLU A 138 32.98 10.41 6.98
CA GLU A 138 33.17 10.48 8.43
C GLU A 138 34.12 11.62 8.86
N ALA A 139 35.09 11.99 8.02
CA ALA A 139 36.00 13.08 8.34
C ALA A 139 35.28 14.44 8.37
N ASP A 140 34.26 14.59 7.54
CA ASP A 140 33.42 15.78 7.57
C ASP A 140 32.59 15.88 8.86
N LEU A 141 32.16 14.76 9.44
CA LEU A 141 31.40 14.74 10.70
C LEU A 141 32.22 15.32 11.86
N GLU A 142 33.53 15.09 11.91
CA GLU A 142 34.40 15.63 12.96
C GLU A 142 34.39 17.17 13.00
N LYS A 143 34.12 17.85 11.89
CA LYS A 143 33.97 19.32 11.82
C LYS A 143 32.79 19.85 12.64
N TYR A 144 31.79 18.98 12.91
CA TYR A 144 30.55 19.32 13.60
C TYR A 144 30.50 18.83 15.05
N LYS A 145 31.52 18.12 15.51
CA LYS A 145 31.60 17.58 16.87
C LYS A 145 31.44 18.69 17.93
N GLY A 146 30.49 18.49 18.85
CA GLY A 146 30.13 19.46 19.88
C GLY A 146 29.39 20.72 19.41
N LYS A 147 28.99 20.78 18.12
CA LYS A 147 28.34 21.96 17.54
C LYS A 147 26.84 21.82 17.31
N LEU A 148 26.28 20.61 17.42
CA LEU A 148 24.88 20.37 17.09
C LEU A 148 23.94 20.53 18.27
N LYS A 149 24.45 20.42 19.50
CA LYS A 149 23.63 20.56 20.72
C LYS A 149 22.92 21.92 20.77
N GLY A 150 21.61 21.90 21.02
CA GLY A 150 20.79 23.12 21.07
C GLY A 150 20.50 23.77 19.69
N LYS A 151 20.75 23.05 18.60
CA LYS A 151 20.49 23.52 17.24
C LYS A 151 19.41 22.68 16.54
N PHE A 152 18.76 23.26 15.52
CA PHE A 152 18.01 22.55 14.51
C PHE A 152 18.95 22.19 13.36
N VAL A 153 19.04 20.91 13.02
CA VAL A 153 19.97 20.43 12.00
C VAL A 153 19.27 20.26 10.67
N PHE A 154 19.76 20.95 9.66
CA PHE A 154 19.38 20.78 8.26
C PHE A 154 20.38 19.86 7.57
N LEU A 155 19.89 18.87 6.80
CA LEU A 155 20.73 17.89 6.10
C LEU A 155 20.78 18.10 4.60
N ASP A 156 19.83 18.84 4.05
CA ASP A 156 19.66 19.02 2.61
C ASP A 156 20.02 20.44 2.17
N THR A 157 20.37 20.58 0.89
CA THR A 157 20.44 21.88 0.21
C THR A 157 19.07 22.29 -0.32
N ILE A 158 19.00 23.44 -0.99
CA ILE A 158 17.82 23.90 -1.73
C ILE A 158 17.36 22.82 -2.71
N ARG A 159 16.05 22.55 -2.76
CA ARG A 159 15.42 21.75 -3.81
C ARG A 159 14.71 22.69 -4.80
N THR A 160 15.02 22.57 -6.07
CA THR A 160 14.32 23.30 -7.12
C THR A 160 12.86 22.84 -7.20
N ILE A 161 11.95 23.79 -7.32
CA ILE A 161 10.54 23.55 -7.62
C ILE A 161 10.36 23.74 -9.12
N ASN A 162 9.77 22.74 -9.77
CA ASN A 162 9.46 22.82 -11.20
C ASN A 162 8.15 23.58 -11.42
N GLU A 163 8.07 24.27 -12.55
CA GLU A 163 6.83 24.93 -12.96
C GLU A 163 5.73 23.92 -13.30
N TRP A 164 4.49 24.30 -13.07
CA TRP A 164 3.32 23.46 -13.24
C TRP A 164 2.69 23.61 -14.63
N PHE A 165 3.47 23.34 -15.68
CA PHE A 165 2.96 23.33 -17.04
C PHE A 165 2.16 22.08 -17.39
N ASP A 166 2.42 20.97 -16.69
CA ASP A 166 1.66 19.74 -16.79
C ASP A 166 0.66 19.61 -15.62
N ALA A 167 -0.54 19.09 -15.93
CA ALA A 167 -1.54 18.82 -14.91
C ALA A 167 -1.02 17.81 -13.87
N PRO A 168 -1.20 18.06 -12.55
CA PRO A 168 -0.80 17.13 -11.51
C PRO A 168 -1.63 15.84 -11.50
N ALA A 169 -2.88 15.90 -11.98
CA ALA A 169 -3.75 14.75 -12.12
C ALA A 169 -3.80 14.30 -13.58
N LYS A 170 -3.73 12.98 -13.78
CA LYS A 170 -3.75 12.36 -15.11
C LYS A 170 -4.75 11.21 -15.17
N ARG A 171 -5.30 11.00 -16.35
CA ARG A 171 -6.03 9.79 -16.74
C ARG A 171 -5.21 9.05 -17.81
N LEU A 172 -5.27 7.73 -17.78
CA LEU A 172 -4.64 6.90 -18.82
C LEU A 172 -5.41 7.08 -20.12
N VAL A 173 -4.71 7.53 -21.17
CA VAL A 173 -5.28 7.65 -22.51
C VAL A 173 -5.18 6.31 -23.26
N ALA A 174 -5.84 6.20 -24.41
CA ALA A 174 -5.87 4.97 -25.19
C ALA A 174 -4.46 4.48 -25.58
N GLU A 175 -3.53 5.40 -25.85
CA GLU A 175 -2.14 5.08 -26.16
C GLU A 175 -1.40 4.46 -24.96
N ASP A 176 -1.58 5.00 -23.76
CA ASP A 176 -1.00 4.43 -22.54
C ASP A 176 -1.46 2.98 -22.32
N LEU A 177 -2.78 2.75 -22.46
CA LEU A 177 -3.38 1.43 -22.30
C LEU A 177 -2.92 0.44 -23.37
N LEU A 178 -2.76 0.91 -24.61
CA LEU A 178 -2.22 0.10 -25.70
C LEU A 178 -0.75 -0.28 -25.45
N ASN A 179 0.05 0.68 -25.00
CA ASN A 179 1.45 0.44 -24.64
C ASN A 179 1.58 -0.57 -23.50
N MET A 180 0.72 -0.47 -22.48
CA MET A 180 0.65 -1.45 -21.39
C MET A 180 0.24 -2.84 -21.90
N ALA A 181 -0.76 -2.93 -22.79
CA ALA A 181 -1.24 -4.20 -23.35
C ALA A 181 -0.19 -4.90 -24.23
N ASN A 182 0.62 -4.14 -24.94
CA ASN A 182 1.68 -4.63 -25.82
C ASN A 182 3.04 -4.80 -25.11
N ALA A 183 3.13 -4.44 -23.85
CA ALA A 183 4.37 -4.55 -23.12
C ALA A 183 4.82 -6.02 -23.00
N PRO A 184 6.12 -6.30 -23.19
CA PRO A 184 6.65 -7.65 -23.07
C PRO A 184 6.48 -8.18 -21.65
N ALA A 185 6.50 -9.51 -21.51
CA ALA A 185 6.60 -10.13 -20.21
C ALA A 185 7.83 -9.60 -19.45
N PRO A 186 7.73 -9.45 -18.12
CA PRO A 186 8.82 -8.91 -17.32
C PRO A 186 10.07 -9.78 -17.49
N GLY A 187 11.16 -9.14 -17.84
CA GLY A 187 12.48 -9.77 -17.85
C GLY A 187 12.93 -10.13 -16.42
N ARG A 188 13.94 -10.99 -16.31
CA ARG A 188 14.59 -11.25 -15.02
C ARG A 188 15.08 -9.91 -14.47
N ARG A 189 14.70 -9.56 -13.25
CA ARG A 189 15.25 -8.36 -12.60
C ARG A 189 16.76 -8.52 -12.53
N PRO A 190 17.54 -7.53 -13.00
CA PRO A 190 18.97 -7.56 -12.75
C PRO A 190 19.20 -7.64 -11.23
N ASP A 191 20.18 -8.44 -10.84
CA ASP A 191 20.60 -8.50 -9.42
C ASP A 191 20.81 -7.07 -8.92
N ARG A 192 20.18 -6.73 -7.79
CA ARG A 192 20.33 -5.38 -7.21
C ARG A 192 21.80 -5.13 -7.00
N ASP A 193 22.28 -4.08 -7.64
CA ASP A 193 23.68 -3.66 -7.50
C ASP A 193 23.95 -3.30 -6.02
N PHE A 194 24.66 -4.17 -5.33
CA PHE A 194 25.05 -4.02 -3.93
C PHE A 194 25.95 -2.79 -3.68
N ASN A 195 26.45 -2.12 -4.73
CA ASN A 195 27.21 -0.87 -4.61
C ASN A 195 26.41 0.31 -4.05
N ARG A 196 25.07 0.22 -3.99
CA ARG A 196 24.25 1.14 -3.19
C ARG A 196 24.45 1.03 -1.67
N LEU A 197 25.11 -0.01 -1.20
CA LEU A 197 25.37 -0.24 0.23
C LEU A 197 26.33 0.80 0.84
N GLY A 198 27.23 1.39 0.07
CA GLY A 198 28.12 2.45 0.56
C GLY A 198 27.39 3.68 1.08
N GLY A 199 26.39 4.16 0.33
CA GLY A 199 25.55 5.28 0.75
C GLY A 199 24.62 4.95 1.93
N PHE A 200 24.15 3.71 2.04
CA PHE A 200 23.36 3.26 3.19
C PHE A 200 24.21 3.19 4.46
N SER A 201 25.44 2.69 4.37
CA SER A 201 26.38 2.62 5.49
C SER A 201 26.74 4.01 6.02
N PHE A 202 27.02 4.98 5.15
CA PHE A 202 27.33 6.35 5.58
C PHE A 202 26.11 7.04 6.23
N ASN A 203 24.91 6.89 5.66
CA ASN A 203 23.69 7.45 6.25
C ASN A 203 23.43 6.91 7.67
N GLN A 204 23.74 5.66 7.95
CA GLN A 204 23.63 5.10 9.29
C GLN A 204 24.65 5.75 10.24
N LYS A 205 25.92 5.90 9.83
CA LYS A 205 26.95 6.58 10.60
C LYS A 205 26.61 8.05 10.88
N LEU A 206 26.06 8.75 9.88
CA LEU A 206 25.59 10.11 10.00
C LEU A 206 24.51 10.23 11.09
N PHE A 207 23.48 9.36 11.05
CA PHE A 207 22.41 9.41 12.07
C PHE A 207 22.89 9.00 13.45
N LYS A 208 23.80 8.03 13.55
CA LYS A 208 24.46 7.68 14.82
C LYS A 208 25.24 8.87 15.41
N PHE A 209 25.98 9.60 14.59
CA PHE A 209 26.68 10.82 14.99
C PHE A 209 25.71 11.91 15.46
N ILE A 210 24.65 12.20 14.67
CA ILE A 210 23.66 13.22 15.00
C ILE A 210 22.96 12.91 16.33
N VAL A 211 22.54 11.65 16.54
CA VAL A 211 21.90 11.22 17.80
C VAL A 211 22.83 11.39 18.99
N ALA A 212 24.13 11.12 18.82
CA ALA A 212 25.13 11.31 19.88
C ALA A 212 25.38 12.78 20.23
N GLU A 213 25.22 13.70 19.27
CA GLU A 213 25.38 15.15 19.46
C GLU A 213 24.15 15.80 20.12
N ASP A 214 23.01 15.11 20.23
CA ASP A 214 21.77 15.55 20.92
C ASP A 214 21.27 16.94 20.46
N PRO A 215 21.00 17.18 19.14
CA PRO A 215 20.40 18.42 18.69
C PRO A 215 18.94 18.53 19.12
N LEU A 216 18.33 19.71 18.93
CA LEU A 216 16.90 19.92 19.20
C LEU A 216 16.00 19.10 18.29
N ALA A 217 16.31 19.09 17.00
CA ALA A 217 15.66 18.26 15.99
C ALA A 217 16.47 18.20 14.68
N VAL A 218 16.17 17.19 13.86
CA VAL A 218 16.58 17.16 12.44
C VAL A 218 15.39 17.53 11.57
N ILE A 219 15.62 18.43 10.62
CA ILE A 219 14.59 18.92 9.71
C ILE A 219 15.04 18.66 8.27
N ASP A 220 14.21 18.00 7.49
CA ASP A 220 14.38 17.86 6.05
C ASP A 220 13.27 18.57 5.26
N ARG A 221 13.46 18.68 3.94
CA ARG A 221 12.55 19.35 3.00
C ARG A 221 11.65 18.40 2.22
N GLY A 222 11.67 17.12 2.58
CA GLY A 222 11.08 16.07 1.77
C GLY A 222 11.78 15.90 0.40
N PHE A 223 11.55 14.77 -0.22
CA PHE A 223 12.14 14.44 -1.52
C PHE A 223 11.31 14.99 -2.70
N LYS A 224 10.04 15.27 -2.51
CA LYS A 224 9.09 15.86 -3.46
C LYS A 224 8.05 16.73 -2.74
N GLY A 225 7.09 17.27 -3.47
CA GLY A 225 6.03 18.13 -2.94
C GLY A 225 6.38 19.63 -3.05
N ASP A 226 5.35 20.43 -3.16
CA ASP A 226 5.37 21.89 -3.25
C ASP A 226 3.97 22.43 -2.93
N LEU A 227 3.81 23.76 -2.96
CA LEU A 227 2.54 24.44 -2.68
C LEU A 227 1.87 23.97 -1.38
N GLY A 228 2.69 23.72 -0.34
CA GLY A 228 2.23 23.23 0.95
C GLY A 228 1.97 21.71 1.02
N THR A 229 2.16 20.97 -0.07
CA THR A 229 2.14 19.49 -0.04
C THR A 229 3.46 18.99 0.55
N VAL A 230 3.38 18.27 1.64
CA VAL A 230 4.54 17.73 2.38
C VAL A 230 4.44 16.21 2.43
N PHE A 231 5.43 15.55 1.85
CA PHE A 231 5.55 14.09 1.87
C PHE A 231 6.36 13.66 3.08
N VAL A 232 5.77 12.87 3.96
CA VAL A 232 6.34 12.53 5.27
C VAL A 232 6.25 11.03 5.50
N SER A 233 7.32 10.47 6.07
CA SER A 233 7.41 9.07 6.47
C SER A 233 7.94 8.94 7.90
N GLY A 234 8.50 7.78 8.23
CA GLY A 234 9.10 7.53 9.54
C GLY A 234 10.42 8.30 9.78
N ALA A 235 10.70 8.53 11.04
CA ALA A 235 11.99 9.01 11.51
C ALA A 235 13.11 7.99 11.24
N ARG A 236 14.36 8.41 11.44
CA ARG A 236 15.54 7.54 11.41
C ARG A 236 16.08 7.38 12.82
N ALA A 237 16.53 6.17 13.14
CA ALA A 237 17.18 5.84 14.39
C ALA A 237 18.71 5.89 14.24
N ASP A 238 19.41 5.85 15.37
CA ASP A 238 20.86 5.65 15.42
C ASP A 238 21.26 4.31 14.80
N GLU A 239 20.51 3.24 15.10
CA GLU A 239 20.71 1.89 14.56
C GLU A 239 19.36 1.18 14.42
N GLY A 240 19.27 0.26 13.44
CA GLY A 240 18.11 -0.59 13.24
C GLY A 240 16.83 0.13 12.81
N ARG A 241 15.70 -0.42 13.23
CA ARG A 241 14.36 0.09 12.92
C ARG A 241 13.85 0.98 14.05
N VAL A 242 13.16 2.06 13.72
CA VAL A 242 12.56 2.98 14.72
C VAL A 242 11.50 2.32 15.60
N GLN A 243 10.92 1.22 15.14
CA GLN A 243 9.97 0.40 15.89
C GLN A 243 10.64 -0.43 17.00
N ASP A 244 11.96 -0.66 16.92
CA ASP A 244 12.69 -1.34 18.00
C ASP A 244 12.67 -0.44 19.27
N PRO A 245 12.17 -0.93 20.41
CA PRO A 245 12.19 -0.16 21.66
C PRO A 245 13.58 0.28 22.13
N LYS A 246 14.64 -0.40 21.67
CA LYS A 246 16.04 -0.08 22.00
C LYS A 246 16.63 1.00 21.09
N ALA A 247 16.06 1.24 19.93
CA ALA A 247 16.53 2.24 18.99
C ALA A 247 16.40 3.65 19.57
N LYS A 248 17.47 4.43 19.46
CA LYS A 248 17.47 5.84 19.89
C LYS A 248 17.05 6.71 18.72
N VAL A 249 16.05 7.52 18.95
CA VAL A 249 15.51 8.46 17.97
C VAL A 249 15.48 9.84 18.60
N ILE A 250 15.83 10.86 17.85
CA ILE A 250 15.68 12.27 18.22
C ILE A 250 14.48 12.86 17.47
N PRO A 251 13.93 14.02 17.89
CA PRO A 251 12.86 14.68 17.15
C PRO A 251 13.24 14.95 15.69
N GLN A 252 12.35 14.61 14.77
CA GLN A 252 12.54 14.82 13.33
C GLN A 252 11.24 15.34 12.71
N ALA A 253 11.36 16.27 11.77
CA ALA A 253 10.22 16.78 11.02
C ALA A 253 10.58 17.02 9.56
N THR A 254 9.58 16.97 8.69
CA THR A 254 9.67 17.37 7.29
C THR A 254 8.97 18.72 7.13
N MET A 255 9.66 19.69 6.56
CA MET A 255 9.18 21.04 6.30
C MET A 255 8.78 21.19 4.84
N SER A 256 7.78 22.04 4.54
CA SER A 256 7.49 22.39 3.15
C SER A 256 8.74 22.97 2.47
N VAL A 257 8.94 22.62 1.21
CA VAL A 257 10.12 23.00 0.46
C VAL A 257 10.29 24.53 0.39
N GLU A 258 9.19 25.28 0.32
CA GLU A 258 9.20 26.75 0.25
C GLU A 258 9.79 27.37 1.51
N HIS A 259 9.38 26.88 2.69
CA HIS A 259 9.89 27.37 3.97
C HIS A 259 11.33 26.92 4.20
N TYR A 260 11.65 25.65 3.89
CA TYR A 260 13.01 25.14 3.97
C TYR A 260 13.97 25.95 3.09
N ASN A 261 13.63 26.12 1.81
CA ASN A 261 14.43 26.88 0.87
C ASN A 261 14.59 28.38 1.28
N ARG A 262 13.53 28.99 1.86
CA ARG A 262 13.60 30.36 2.40
C ARG A 262 14.64 30.46 3.51
N ILE A 263 14.59 29.55 4.48
CA ILE A 263 15.53 29.52 5.61
C ILE A 263 16.94 29.27 5.09
N PHE A 264 17.13 28.32 4.21
CA PHE A 264 18.45 28.00 3.64
C PHE A 264 19.06 29.21 2.90
N ARG A 265 18.25 29.94 2.12
CA ARG A 265 18.73 31.18 1.45
C ARG A 265 19.12 32.30 2.42
N LEU A 266 18.46 32.41 3.58
CA LEU A 266 18.86 33.33 4.64
C LEU A 266 20.23 32.94 5.20
N MET A 267 20.42 31.66 5.51
CA MET A 267 21.70 31.13 6.00
C MET A 267 22.84 31.36 4.98
N GLN A 268 22.60 31.17 3.69
CA GLN A 268 23.58 31.48 2.62
C GLN A 268 23.98 32.96 2.57
N LYS A 269 23.13 33.84 3.05
CA LYS A 269 23.41 35.28 3.17
C LYS A 269 24.10 35.66 4.50
N GLY A 270 24.43 34.66 5.33
CA GLY A 270 24.99 34.88 6.66
C GLY A 270 23.98 35.40 7.69
N ILE A 271 22.68 35.32 7.41
CA ILE A 271 21.61 35.73 8.32
C ILE A 271 21.25 34.54 9.21
N PRO A 272 21.47 34.61 10.54
CA PRO A 272 21.09 33.54 11.44
C PRO A 272 19.57 33.40 11.51
N VAL A 273 19.10 32.17 11.51
CA VAL A 273 17.65 31.84 11.63
C VAL A 273 17.42 31.06 12.91
N THR A 274 16.47 31.52 13.70
CA THR A 274 16.02 30.82 14.90
C THR A 274 14.65 30.20 14.64
N LEU A 275 14.49 28.91 15.01
CA LEU A 275 13.25 28.18 14.97
C LEU A 275 12.78 27.89 16.38
N SER A 276 11.47 27.70 16.54
CA SER A 276 10.84 27.07 17.69
C SER A 276 9.97 25.91 17.24
N MET A 277 9.93 24.84 18.05
CA MET A 277 9.16 23.62 17.78
C MET A 277 8.68 22.98 19.08
N GLU A 278 7.43 22.53 19.11
CA GLU A 278 6.93 21.62 20.12
C GLU A 278 6.31 20.37 19.46
N LEU A 279 6.68 19.20 19.93
CA LEU A 279 6.08 17.92 19.57
C LEU A 279 5.71 17.19 20.86
N LYS A 280 4.43 16.78 20.98
CA LYS A 280 3.96 15.86 22.04
C LYS A 280 3.55 14.55 21.36
N ALA A 281 4.36 13.53 21.56
CA ALA A 281 4.18 12.22 20.98
C ALA A 281 4.30 11.14 22.06
N THR A 282 3.70 10.00 21.79
CA THR A 282 3.71 8.84 22.69
C THR A 282 4.05 7.58 21.91
N TYR A 283 4.92 6.74 22.45
CA TYR A 283 5.10 5.39 21.96
C TYR A 283 3.98 4.50 22.49
N THR A 284 3.40 3.72 21.60
CA THR A 284 2.24 2.85 21.83
C THR A 284 2.60 1.40 21.56
N ASN A 285 1.63 0.48 21.60
CA ASN A 285 1.80 -0.95 21.31
C ASN A 285 2.88 -1.62 22.16
N PRO A 286 2.72 -1.69 23.51
CA PRO A 286 3.75 -2.22 24.41
C PRO A 286 4.05 -3.70 24.16
N ASP A 287 3.08 -4.47 23.65
CA ASP A 287 3.22 -5.91 23.37
C ASP A 287 3.95 -6.18 22.05
N GLY A 288 4.05 -5.16 21.20
CA GLY A 288 4.75 -5.24 19.93
C GLY A 288 4.10 -6.14 18.88
N MET A 289 2.86 -6.61 19.12
CA MET A 289 2.10 -7.44 18.17
C MET A 289 1.14 -6.57 17.37
N GLU A 290 0.89 -6.99 16.14
CA GLU A 290 -0.07 -6.39 15.23
C GLU A 290 -1.01 -7.44 14.66
N HIS A 291 -2.09 -7.00 13.99
CA HIS A 291 -3.14 -7.90 13.56
C HIS A 291 -3.67 -7.53 12.18
N ASN A 292 -3.84 -8.54 11.33
CA ASN A 292 -4.65 -8.44 10.12
C ASN A 292 -6.11 -8.72 10.43
N ILE A 293 -7.04 -8.18 9.65
CA ILE A 293 -8.46 -8.47 9.76
C ILE A 293 -8.81 -9.49 8.67
N ILE A 294 -9.38 -10.63 9.08
CA ILE A 294 -9.81 -11.70 8.19
C ILE A 294 -11.31 -11.90 8.32
N ALA A 295 -11.99 -12.08 7.18
CA ALA A 295 -13.42 -12.40 7.15
C ALA A 295 -13.74 -13.27 5.93
N GLU A 296 -14.83 -14.07 5.99
CA GLU A 296 -15.14 -15.05 4.94
C GLU A 296 -16.61 -15.02 4.51
N ILE A 297 -16.82 -15.33 3.24
CA ILE A 297 -18.10 -15.75 2.67
C ILE A 297 -17.96 -17.25 2.36
N PRO A 298 -18.68 -18.15 3.05
CA PRO A 298 -18.50 -19.58 2.91
C PRO A 298 -18.81 -20.09 1.50
N GLY A 299 -17.97 -20.96 0.98
CA GLY A 299 -18.21 -21.72 -0.23
C GLY A 299 -19.23 -22.84 -0.05
N SER A 300 -19.61 -23.48 -1.15
CA SER A 300 -20.54 -24.62 -1.15
C SER A 300 -19.79 -25.97 -1.30
N ASP A 301 -19.65 -26.46 -2.53
CA ASP A 301 -19.07 -27.77 -2.83
C ASP A 301 -17.53 -27.81 -2.83
N LEU A 302 -16.88 -26.66 -3.07
CA LEU A 302 -15.42 -26.48 -3.01
C LEU A 302 -15.00 -25.60 -1.83
N LYS A 303 -15.70 -25.65 -0.70
CA LYS A 303 -15.53 -24.76 0.45
C LYS A 303 -14.14 -24.76 1.07
N ASP A 304 -13.36 -25.81 0.87
CA ASP A 304 -11.99 -25.94 1.38
C ASP A 304 -10.95 -25.25 0.47
N GLU A 305 -11.35 -24.82 -0.72
CA GLU A 305 -10.55 -23.98 -1.60
C GLU A 305 -10.94 -22.51 -1.40
N VAL A 306 -9.96 -21.62 -1.55
CA VAL A 306 -10.12 -20.21 -1.18
C VAL A 306 -9.75 -19.28 -2.34
N VAL A 307 -10.55 -18.23 -2.52
CA VAL A 307 -10.24 -17.04 -3.30
C VAL A 307 -10.09 -15.89 -2.33
N MET A 308 -9.02 -15.11 -2.46
CA MET A 308 -8.78 -13.98 -1.57
C MET A 308 -8.88 -12.64 -2.30
N LEU A 309 -9.38 -11.63 -1.58
CA LEU A 309 -9.29 -10.22 -1.96
C LEU A 309 -8.80 -9.44 -0.75
N GLY A 310 -8.09 -8.34 -0.99
CA GLY A 310 -7.58 -7.54 0.13
C GLY A 310 -6.90 -6.25 -0.29
N ALA A 311 -6.65 -5.42 0.70
CA ALA A 311 -5.90 -4.17 0.63
C ALA A 311 -5.28 -3.90 1.98
N HIS A 312 -4.26 -3.05 2.06
CA HIS A 312 -3.78 -2.67 3.37
C HIS A 312 -4.70 -1.65 4.04
N PHE A 313 -4.79 -1.75 5.35
CA PHE A 313 -5.69 -0.96 6.19
C PHE A 313 -4.97 0.12 6.96
N ASP A 314 -3.67 -0.05 7.20
CA ASP A 314 -2.81 0.98 7.78
C ASP A 314 -2.56 2.12 6.79
N SER A 315 -2.04 3.22 7.31
CA SER A 315 -1.66 4.40 6.54
C SER A 315 -0.58 5.21 7.25
N TRP A 316 0.06 6.14 6.53
CA TRP A 316 0.85 7.19 7.17
C TRP A 316 -0.04 8.18 7.93
N HIS A 317 0.58 9.05 8.74
CA HIS A 317 -0.02 9.82 9.83
C HIS A 317 -0.28 11.30 9.53
N THR A 318 0.09 11.80 8.35
CA THR A 318 0.02 13.25 8.07
C THR A 318 -1.25 13.67 7.33
N GLY A 319 -1.85 12.77 6.56
CA GLY A 319 -3.21 12.84 6.06
C GLY A 319 -4.07 11.80 6.77
N THR A 320 -5.28 11.54 6.28
CA THR A 320 -6.16 10.51 6.82
C THR A 320 -5.95 9.13 6.16
N GLY A 321 -4.99 9.01 5.22
CA GLY A 321 -4.73 7.79 4.47
C GLY A 321 -5.90 7.41 3.57
N ALA A 322 -6.45 8.38 2.84
CA ALA A 322 -7.65 8.17 2.04
C ALA A 322 -7.36 7.46 0.73
N THR A 323 -6.38 7.92 -0.04
CA THR A 323 -5.98 7.27 -1.29
C THR A 323 -4.96 6.16 -1.07
N ASP A 324 -4.28 6.18 0.11
CA ASP A 324 -3.24 5.25 0.52
C ASP A 324 -3.47 4.76 1.97
N ASN A 325 -4.22 3.68 2.22
CA ASN A 325 -5.02 2.94 1.25
C ASN A 325 -6.46 2.74 1.76
N GLY A 326 -7.06 3.80 2.32
CA GLY A 326 -8.48 3.81 2.69
C GLY A 326 -9.40 3.51 1.50
N ALA A 327 -9.05 4.02 0.30
CA ALA A 327 -9.75 3.74 -0.95
C ALA A 327 -9.77 2.24 -1.28
N GLY A 328 -8.61 1.59 -1.28
CA GLY A 328 -8.50 0.16 -1.56
C GLY A 328 -9.24 -0.67 -0.52
N SER A 329 -9.08 -0.35 0.77
CA SER A 329 -9.78 -1.04 1.86
C SER A 329 -11.29 -0.88 1.76
N ALA A 330 -11.80 0.33 1.50
CA ALA A 330 -13.22 0.57 1.30
C ALA A 330 -13.77 -0.17 0.07
N VAL A 331 -13.02 -0.21 -1.02
CA VAL A 331 -13.38 -0.96 -2.24
C VAL A 331 -13.45 -2.45 -1.99
N MET A 332 -12.51 -3.04 -1.24
CA MET A 332 -12.50 -4.48 -0.95
C MET A 332 -13.62 -4.87 0.03
N MET A 333 -13.91 -4.03 1.03
CA MET A 333 -15.07 -4.20 1.90
C MET A 333 -16.37 -4.11 1.07
N GLU A 334 -16.51 -3.10 0.23
CA GLU A 334 -17.69 -2.91 -0.64
C GLU A 334 -17.85 -4.06 -1.65
N ALA A 335 -16.76 -4.55 -2.25
CA ALA A 335 -16.81 -5.72 -3.14
C ALA A 335 -17.35 -6.96 -2.40
N SER A 336 -16.96 -7.17 -1.15
CA SER A 336 -17.49 -8.24 -0.31
C SER A 336 -18.98 -8.05 -0.02
N ARG A 337 -19.43 -6.81 0.28
CA ARG A 337 -20.84 -6.49 0.46
C ARG A 337 -21.64 -6.72 -0.82
N ILE A 338 -21.13 -6.29 -1.98
CA ILE A 338 -21.77 -6.51 -3.29
C ILE A 338 -21.94 -8.02 -3.54
N ILE A 339 -20.95 -8.84 -3.24
CA ILE A 339 -21.04 -10.30 -3.39
C ILE A 339 -22.14 -10.88 -2.48
N LEU A 340 -22.20 -10.47 -1.22
CA LEU A 340 -23.23 -10.91 -0.28
C LEU A 340 -24.64 -10.54 -0.78
N GLU A 341 -24.85 -9.31 -1.22
CA GLU A 341 -26.15 -8.86 -1.76
C GLU A 341 -26.49 -9.57 -3.09
N THR A 342 -25.49 -9.86 -3.92
CA THR A 342 -25.67 -10.67 -5.14
C THR A 342 -26.12 -12.10 -4.81
N ILE A 343 -25.52 -12.73 -3.80
CA ILE A 343 -25.93 -14.06 -3.34
C ILE A 343 -27.37 -14.03 -2.80
N LYS A 344 -27.72 -13.03 -2.00
CA LYS A 344 -29.10 -12.87 -1.48
C LYS A 344 -30.13 -12.69 -2.61
N GLU A 345 -29.82 -11.87 -3.61
CA GLU A 345 -30.73 -11.58 -4.72
C GLU A 345 -30.88 -12.77 -5.68
N THR A 346 -29.79 -13.45 -6.01
CA THR A 346 -29.80 -14.53 -7.04
C THR A 346 -29.99 -15.93 -6.49
N GLY A 347 -29.71 -16.15 -5.20
CA GLY A 347 -29.66 -17.49 -4.60
C GLY A 347 -28.42 -18.32 -5.01
N ILE A 348 -27.55 -17.78 -5.90
CA ILE A 348 -26.35 -18.46 -6.40
C ILE A 348 -25.21 -18.29 -5.37
N LYS A 349 -24.78 -19.40 -4.77
CA LYS A 349 -23.69 -19.41 -3.79
C LYS A 349 -22.35 -19.62 -4.48
N PRO A 350 -21.25 -19.03 -3.97
CA PRO A 350 -19.91 -19.33 -4.46
C PRO A 350 -19.58 -20.80 -4.18
N ARG A 351 -18.80 -21.43 -5.05
CA ARG A 351 -18.31 -22.78 -4.83
C ARG A 351 -17.17 -22.81 -3.84
N ARG A 352 -16.21 -21.87 -4.01
CA ARG A 352 -15.06 -21.68 -3.10
C ARG A 352 -15.39 -20.64 -2.04
N THR A 353 -14.75 -20.79 -0.89
CA THR A 353 -14.77 -19.76 0.15
C THR A 353 -14.07 -18.50 -0.36
N ILE A 354 -14.72 -17.34 -0.18
CA ILE A 354 -14.14 -16.04 -0.49
C ILE A 354 -13.64 -15.44 0.82
N ARG A 355 -12.36 -15.07 0.88
CA ARG A 355 -11.72 -14.53 2.07
C ARG A 355 -11.27 -13.09 1.82
N LEU A 356 -11.83 -12.15 2.58
CA LEU A 356 -11.35 -10.79 2.68
C LEU A 356 -10.20 -10.72 3.68
N ALA A 357 -9.15 -10.00 3.32
CA ALA A 357 -8.06 -9.64 4.22
C ALA A 357 -7.79 -8.14 4.16
N LEU A 358 -7.80 -7.47 5.31
CA LEU A 358 -7.33 -6.10 5.45
C LEU A 358 -5.99 -6.16 6.19
N TRP A 359 -4.92 -5.82 5.47
CA TRP A 359 -3.56 -5.97 5.96
C TRP A 359 -3.14 -4.78 6.81
N THR A 360 -2.26 -5.00 7.77
CA THR A 360 -1.62 -3.94 8.56
C THR A 360 -0.10 -4.05 8.44
N GLY A 361 0.61 -2.94 8.64
CA GLY A 361 2.06 -2.90 8.51
C GLY A 361 2.57 -2.99 7.07
N GLU A 362 1.72 -2.69 6.09
CA GLU A 362 2.12 -2.62 4.69
C GLU A 362 3.14 -1.52 4.48
N GLU A 363 2.85 -0.33 4.98
CA GLU A 363 3.64 0.90 4.89
C GLU A 363 5.07 0.76 5.45
N GLN A 364 5.29 -0.21 6.31
CA GLN A 364 6.59 -0.52 6.88
C GLN A 364 7.26 -1.75 6.23
N GLY A 365 6.71 -2.22 5.11
CA GLY A 365 7.30 -3.24 4.24
C GLY A 365 6.51 -4.53 4.08
N LEU A 366 5.20 -4.45 3.84
CA LEU A 366 4.30 -5.60 3.58
C LEU A 366 4.26 -6.59 4.76
N LEU A 367 4.38 -6.09 6.01
CA LEU A 367 4.67 -6.97 7.15
C LEU A 367 3.50 -7.91 7.46
N GLY A 368 2.26 -7.42 7.40
CA GLY A 368 1.07 -8.22 7.69
C GLY A 368 0.82 -9.30 6.66
N SER A 369 0.86 -8.97 5.37
CA SER A 369 0.67 -9.97 4.32
C SER A 369 1.82 -10.98 4.25
N ARG A 370 3.06 -10.56 4.49
CA ARG A 370 4.22 -11.46 4.59
C ARG A 370 4.11 -12.39 5.79
N GLY A 371 3.68 -11.86 6.94
CA GLY A 371 3.41 -12.66 8.14
C GLY A 371 2.35 -13.73 7.85
N TYR A 372 1.23 -13.32 7.29
CA TYR A 372 0.15 -14.21 6.91
C TYR A 372 0.61 -15.32 5.93
N VAL A 373 1.29 -14.94 4.85
CA VAL A 373 1.80 -15.92 3.86
C VAL A 373 2.79 -16.87 4.49
N LYS A 374 3.69 -16.39 5.36
CA LYS A 374 4.65 -17.22 6.10
C LYS A 374 3.95 -18.24 7.00
N ASP A 375 2.91 -17.80 7.72
CA ASP A 375 2.22 -18.65 8.68
C ASP A 375 1.29 -19.65 8.03
N HIS A 376 0.75 -19.37 6.83
CA HIS A 376 -0.20 -20.25 6.15
C HIS A 376 0.39 -21.02 4.98
N TYR A 377 1.31 -20.44 4.18
CA TYR A 377 1.63 -21.00 2.85
C TYR A 377 3.11 -21.24 2.60
N ALA A 378 3.97 -20.25 2.79
CA ALA A 378 5.37 -20.37 2.42
C ALA A 378 6.24 -19.36 3.17
N ASN A 379 7.42 -19.80 3.63
CA ASN A 379 8.46 -18.87 4.07
C ASN A 379 9.29 -18.46 2.86
N THR A 380 9.38 -17.16 2.62
CA THR A 380 10.16 -16.58 1.52
C THR A 380 11.29 -15.71 2.03
N SER A 381 12.42 -15.68 1.34
CA SER A 381 13.48 -14.71 1.61
C SER A 381 13.03 -13.29 1.20
N PRO A 382 13.73 -12.24 1.66
CA PRO A 382 13.47 -10.86 1.22
C PRO A 382 13.53 -10.67 -0.31
N GLU A 383 14.30 -11.51 -1.00
CA GLU A 383 14.44 -11.52 -2.47
C GLU A 383 13.31 -12.31 -3.17
N GLY A 384 12.37 -12.88 -2.40
CA GLY A 384 11.23 -13.63 -2.93
C GLY A 384 11.54 -15.10 -3.28
N THR A 385 12.63 -15.68 -2.75
CA THR A 385 12.93 -17.11 -2.92
C THR A 385 12.21 -17.93 -1.86
N ILE A 386 11.49 -18.98 -2.28
CA ILE A 386 10.81 -19.89 -1.36
C ILE A 386 11.84 -20.71 -0.59
N GLN A 387 11.85 -20.59 0.73
CA GLN A 387 12.70 -21.35 1.65
C GLN A 387 12.00 -22.61 2.18
N SER A 388 10.70 -22.50 2.42
CA SER A 388 9.85 -23.63 2.80
C SER A 388 8.43 -23.43 2.29
N LEU A 389 7.73 -24.52 1.95
CA LEU A 389 6.39 -24.50 1.37
C LEU A 389 5.47 -25.44 2.15
N LYS A 390 4.30 -24.92 2.55
CA LYS A 390 3.18 -25.70 3.07
C LYS A 390 2.26 -26.09 1.89
N GLU A 391 2.71 -27.03 1.07
CA GLU A 391 2.11 -27.34 -0.24
C GLU A 391 0.62 -27.63 -0.15
N ALA A 392 0.17 -28.41 0.86
CA ALA A 392 -1.24 -28.73 1.05
C ALA A 392 -2.11 -27.49 1.25
N GLU A 393 -1.65 -26.49 2.00
CA GLU A 393 -2.39 -25.25 2.26
C GLU A 393 -2.25 -24.27 1.10
N GLN A 394 -1.03 -24.10 0.57
CA GLN A 394 -0.77 -23.25 -0.58
C GLN A 394 -1.60 -23.66 -1.80
N SER A 395 -1.75 -24.98 -2.02
CA SER A 395 -2.52 -25.51 -3.15
C SER A 395 -4.03 -25.21 -3.08
N LYS A 396 -4.59 -24.93 -1.90
CA LYS A 396 -6.00 -24.57 -1.74
C LYS A 396 -6.34 -23.18 -2.28
N ILE A 397 -5.36 -22.27 -2.36
CA ILE A 397 -5.62 -20.89 -2.80
C ILE A 397 -5.71 -20.84 -4.32
N SER A 398 -6.85 -20.37 -4.84
CA SER A 398 -7.05 -20.13 -6.27
C SER A 398 -6.34 -18.87 -6.76
N GLY A 399 -6.44 -17.77 -6.01
CA GLY A 399 -5.77 -16.51 -6.31
C GLY A 399 -6.06 -15.43 -5.27
N TYR A 400 -5.26 -14.38 -5.30
CA TYR A 400 -5.38 -13.17 -4.46
C TYR A 400 -5.49 -11.93 -5.33
N PHE A 401 -6.47 -11.09 -5.07
CA PHE A 401 -6.73 -9.82 -5.76
C PHE A 401 -6.49 -8.64 -4.81
N ASN A 402 -5.62 -7.72 -5.20
CA ASN A 402 -5.20 -6.57 -4.42
C ASN A 402 -5.62 -5.25 -5.10
N LEU A 403 -5.83 -4.20 -4.31
CA LEU A 403 -6.05 -2.84 -4.81
C LEU A 403 -5.30 -1.83 -3.93
N ASP A 404 -4.31 -1.17 -4.52
CA ASP A 404 -3.46 -0.23 -3.82
C ASP A 404 -2.67 0.64 -4.81
N ASN A 405 -3.34 1.59 -5.45
CA ASN A 405 -2.71 2.65 -6.26
C ASN A 405 -3.65 3.87 -6.38
N GLY A 406 -4.20 4.29 -5.24
CA GLY A 406 -5.01 5.49 -5.15
C GLY A 406 -6.50 5.27 -5.44
N THR A 407 -7.16 6.35 -5.84
CA THR A 407 -8.63 6.43 -5.97
C THR A 407 -9.15 6.17 -7.38
N GLY A 408 -8.26 6.02 -8.38
CA GLY A 408 -8.66 5.99 -9.78
C GLY A 408 -9.38 4.71 -10.20
N LYS A 409 -10.24 4.81 -11.23
CA LYS A 409 -10.99 3.66 -11.74
C LYS A 409 -10.05 2.55 -12.23
N VAL A 410 -10.53 1.34 -12.14
CA VAL A 410 -9.86 0.16 -12.69
C VAL A 410 -9.90 0.19 -14.23
N ARG A 411 -8.73 0.08 -14.86
CA ARG A 411 -8.58 0.01 -16.33
C ARG A 411 -8.29 -1.41 -16.81
N GLY A 412 -7.96 -2.32 -15.89
CA GLY A 412 -7.61 -3.70 -16.18
C GLY A 412 -6.78 -4.36 -15.09
N VAL A 413 -5.92 -5.32 -15.46
CA VAL A 413 -5.15 -6.14 -14.51
C VAL A 413 -3.71 -6.31 -14.95
N TYR A 414 -2.77 -6.22 -14.00
CA TYR A 414 -1.39 -6.68 -14.16
C TYR A 414 -1.37 -8.20 -13.98
N LEU A 415 -0.97 -8.93 -15.02
CA LEU A 415 -0.96 -10.40 -15.00
C LEU A 415 0.22 -11.00 -14.21
N GLN A 416 1.14 -10.17 -13.75
CA GLN A 416 2.34 -10.57 -13.00
C GLN A 416 3.17 -11.66 -13.71
N GLY A 417 3.27 -11.56 -15.03
CA GLY A 417 3.98 -12.57 -15.83
C GLY A 417 3.27 -13.92 -15.97
N ASN A 418 1.97 -14.00 -15.68
CA ASN A 418 1.17 -15.22 -15.79
C ASN A 418 0.28 -15.20 -17.04
N PRO A 419 0.72 -15.74 -18.20
CA PRO A 419 -0.08 -15.73 -19.42
C PRO A 419 -1.32 -16.63 -19.34
N GLY A 420 -1.32 -17.64 -18.45
CA GLY A 420 -2.42 -18.60 -18.34
C GLY A 420 -3.75 -17.99 -17.91
N VAL A 421 -3.72 -16.86 -17.18
CA VAL A 421 -4.94 -16.16 -16.77
C VAL A 421 -5.48 -15.17 -17.83
N MET A 422 -4.71 -14.88 -18.86
CA MET A 422 -5.08 -13.85 -19.86
C MET A 422 -6.42 -14.12 -20.55
N PRO A 423 -6.74 -15.30 -21.09
CA PRO A 423 -8.03 -15.57 -21.71
C PRO A 423 -9.18 -15.47 -20.71
N ILE A 424 -8.97 -15.91 -19.49
CA ILE A 424 -9.95 -15.88 -18.38
C ILE A 424 -10.31 -14.42 -18.06
N PHE A 425 -9.30 -13.62 -17.75
CA PHE A 425 -9.50 -12.21 -17.38
C PHE A 425 -10.02 -11.37 -18.54
N ARG A 426 -9.68 -11.73 -19.79
CA ARG A 426 -10.25 -11.09 -20.98
C ARG A 426 -11.76 -11.28 -21.02
N ALA A 427 -12.24 -12.51 -20.80
CA ALA A 427 -13.66 -12.78 -20.76
C ALA A 427 -14.36 -12.04 -19.62
N TRP A 428 -13.72 -11.93 -18.44
CA TRP A 428 -14.31 -11.25 -17.28
C TRP A 428 -14.28 -9.73 -17.36
N LEU A 429 -13.38 -9.12 -18.14
CA LEU A 429 -13.40 -7.68 -18.42
C LEU A 429 -14.46 -7.27 -19.44
N ASP A 430 -14.85 -8.18 -20.36
CA ASP A 430 -15.76 -7.85 -21.45
C ASP A 430 -17.10 -7.22 -21.01
N PRO A 431 -17.76 -7.68 -19.92
CA PRO A 431 -18.96 -7.05 -19.39
C PRO A 431 -18.77 -5.63 -18.83
N PHE A 432 -17.53 -5.18 -18.63
CA PHE A 432 -17.19 -3.89 -18.03
C PHE A 432 -16.42 -2.95 -18.97
N LYS A 433 -16.39 -3.28 -20.27
CA LYS A 433 -15.74 -2.42 -21.27
C LYS A 433 -16.38 -1.05 -21.42
N ASP A 434 -17.68 -0.95 -21.19
CA ASP A 434 -18.43 0.31 -21.13
C ASP A 434 -17.99 1.19 -19.95
N LEU A 435 -17.47 0.59 -18.89
CA LEU A 435 -16.89 1.26 -17.72
C LEU A 435 -15.39 1.55 -17.88
N GLY A 436 -14.80 1.16 -19.02
CA GLY A 436 -13.39 1.41 -19.35
C GLY A 436 -12.38 0.40 -18.79
N ALA A 437 -12.83 -0.73 -18.26
CA ALA A 437 -11.99 -1.81 -17.78
C ALA A 437 -11.68 -2.79 -18.94
N THR A 438 -10.58 -2.59 -19.65
CA THR A 438 -10.31 -3.31 -20.92
C THR A 438 -8.90 -3.87 -21.06
N THR A 439 -7.95 -3.45 -20.24
CA THR A 439 -6.52 -3.66 -20.45
C THR A 439 -5.99 -4.84 -19.64
N LEU A 440 -5.25 -5.71 -20.28
CA LEU A 440 -4.42 -6.72 -19.61
C LEU A 440 -2.96 -6.48 -20.01
N THR A 441 -2.07 -6.49 -19.03
CA THR A 441 -0.64 -6.36 -19.29
C THR A 441 0.15 -7.51 -18.69
N MET A 442 1.13 -8.02 -19.43
CA MET A 442 2.07 -9.02 -18.91
C MET A 442 3.05 -8.44 -17.89
N GLN A 443 3.10 -7.13 -17.75
CA GLN A 443 4.00 -6.47 -16.81
C GLN A 443 3.69 -6.85 -15.35
N ASN A 444 4.73 -6.75 -14.53
CA ASN A 444 4.60 -6.77 -13.09
C ASN A 444 4.40 -5.34 -12.57
N THR A 445 3.63 -5.22 -11.50
CA THR A 445 3.69 -4.07 -10.60
C THR A 445 4.21 -4.53 -9.25
N GLY A 446 4.62 -3.61 -8.41
CA GLY A 446 5.21 -3.94 -7.12
C GLY A 446 4.89 -2.89 -6.07
N GLY A 447 5.42 -3.12 -4.87
CA GLY A 447 5.28 -2.19 -3.75
C GLY A 447 4.06 -2.45 -2.87
N THR A 448 3.29 -3.54 -3.10
CA THR A 448 2.10 -3.84 -2.30
C THR A 448 1.84 -5.36 -2.14
N ASP A 449 0.85 -5.73 -1.33
CA ASP A 449 0.62 -7.03 -0.70
C ASP A 449 0.47 -8.23 -1.64
N HIS A 450 0.03 -8.04 -2.91
CA HIS A 450 -0.02 -9.15 -3.86
C HIS A 450 1.35 -9.79 -4.08
N GLN A 451 2.45 -9.05 -3.84
CA GLN A 451 3.81 -9.56 -3.97
C GLN A 451 4.12 -10.66 -2.94
N SER A 452 3.53 -10.61 -1.75
CA SER A 452 3.70 -11.64 -0.73
C SER A 452 3.17 -13.00 -1.22
N PHE A 453 2.01 -12.99 -1.89
CA PHE A 453 1.39 -14.18 -2.50
C PHE A 453 2.15 -14.65 -3.74
N ASP A 454 2.47 -13.72 -4.64
CA ASP A 454 3.19 -14.03 -5.87
C ASP A 454 4.57 -14.66 -5.59
N ALA A 455 5.29 -14.17 -4.59
CA ALA A 455 6.54 -14.75 -4.12
C ALA A 455 6.39 -16.17 -3.57
N ALA A 456 5.22 -16.53 -3.03
CA ALA A 456 4.89 -17.86 -2.56
C ALA A 456 4.36 -18.81 -3.66
N GLY A 457 4.37 -18.38 -4.93
CA GLY A 457 3.83 -19.14 -6.06
C GLY A 457 2.30 -19.22 -6.08
N ILE A 458 1.62 -18.33 -5.34
CA ILE A 458 0.16 -18.16 -5.38
C ILE A 458 -0.16 -17.06 -6.40
N PRO A 459 -1.12 -17.26 -7.34
CA PRO A 459 -1.51 -16.20 -8.27
C PRO A 459 -1.99 -14.95 -7.51
N GLY A 460 -1.16 -13.92 -7.46
CA GLY A 460 -1.44 -12.63 -6.81
C GLY A 460 -1.48 -11.52 -7.85
N PHE A 461 -2.56 -10.72 -7.86
CA PHE A 461 -2.81 -9.73 -8.89
C PHE A 461 -3.10 -8.35 -8.29
N GLN A 462 -2.62 -7.32 -8.98
CA GLN A 462 -2.96 -5.92 -8.75
C GLN A 462 -3.75 -5.40 -9.95
N PHE A 463 -4.81 -4.61 -9.70
CA PHE A 463 -5.53 -3.95 -10.78
C PHE A 463 -4.78 -2.72 -11.29
N ILE A 464 -4.94 -2.44 -12.59
CA ILE A 464 -4.46 -1.19 -13.20
C ILE A 464 -5.44 -0.10 -12.83
N GLN A 465 -4.99 0.88 -12.05
CA GLN A 465 -5.80 2.05 -11.67
C GLN A 465 -5.37 3.31 -12.43
N GLU A 466 -6.33 4.21 -12.65
CA GLU A 466 -6.04 5.56 -13.11
C GLU A 466 -5.15 6.26 -12.09
N PRO A 467 -4.07 6.92 -12.51
CA PRO A 467 -3.14 7.52 -11.55
C PRO A 467 -3.73 8.73 -10.79
N VAL A 468 -4.72 9.43 -11.37
CA VAL A 468 -5.28 10.68 -10.83
C VAL A 468 -4.15 11.59 -10.32
N ALA A 469 -4.11 11.94 -9.07
CA ALA A 469 -3.03 12.72 -8.46
C ALA A 469 -2.26 11.92 -7.37
N TYR A 470 -2.36 10.58 -7.39
CA TYR A 470 -1.79 9.72 -6.35
C TYR A 470 -0.30 10.00 -6.11
N SER A 471 0.54 9.80 -7.13
CA SER A 471 1.98 9.99 -6.97
C SER A 471 2.43 11.44 -6.84
N THR A 472 1.63 12.40 -7.30
CA THR A 472 1.98 13.82 -7.33
C THR A 472 1.53 14.58 -6.10
N ARG A 473 0.44 14.14 -5.43
CA ARG A 473 -0.19 14.90 -4.35
C ARG A 473 -0.50 14.09 -3.10
N THR A 474 -1.05 12.88 -3.19
CA THR A 474 -1.65 12.25 -2.03
C THR A 474 -0.80 11.16 -1.40
N HIS A 475 -0.13 10.31 -2.19
CA HIS A 475 0.66 9.18 -1.69
C HIS A 475 1.71 9.61 -0.65
N HIS A 476 1.53 9.23 0.62
CA HIS A 476 2.37 9.56 1.78
C HIS A 476 2.46 11.06 2.10
N SER A 477 1.40 11.84 1.88
CA SER A 477 1.42 13.29 2.11
C SER A 477 0.32 13.77 3.07
N ASN A 478 0.46 15.02 3.50
CA ASN A 478 -0.57 15.71 4.28
C ASN A 478 -1.86 16.00 3.49
N MET A 479 -1.87 15.75 2.17
CA MET A 479 -3.03 15.94 1.29
C MET A 479 -3.80 14.64 1.05
N ASP A 480 -3.45 13.54 1.70
CA ASP A 480 -4.16 12.27 1.55
C ASP A 480 -5.41 12.21 2.42
N ASN A 481 -6.45 12.92 1.98
CA ASN A 481 -7.71 13.09 2.67
C ASN A 481 -8.90 12.67 1.80
N TRP A 482 -10.04 12.43 2.41
CA TRP A 482 -11.26 11.94 1.79
C TRP A 482 -11.72 12.75 0.56
N ASP A 483 -11.54 14.09 0.58
CA ASP A 483 -11.91 14.99 -0.52
C ASP A 483 -11.17 14.70 -1.85
N HIS A 484 -10.09 13.94 -1.81
CA HIS A 484 -9.36 13.49 -2.99
C HIS A 484 -9.85 12.16 -3.56
N LEU A 485 -10.89 11.54 -2.95
CA LEU A 485 -11.50 10.33 -3.47
C LEU A 485 -12.45 10.63 -4.64
N VAL A 486 -12.43 9.77 -5.65
CA VAL A 486 -13.29 9.89 -6.84
C VAL A 486 -14.39 8.84 -6.76
N ALA A 487 -15.57 9.25 -6.31
CA ALA A 487 -16.69 8.36 -5.98
C ALA A 487 -17.07 7.36 -7.10
N ASP A 488 -17.22 7.83 -8.33
CA ASP A 488 -17.61 6.95 -9.45
C ASP A 488 -16.51 5.96 -9.85
N ASP A 489 -15.25 6.34 -9.65
CA ASP A 489 -14.12 5.45 -9.89
C ASP A 489 -14.07 4.32 -8.84
N LEU A 490 -14.33 4.63 -7.56
CA LEU A 490 -14.38 3.63 -6.49
C LEU A 490 -15.57 2.67 -6.62
N LYS A 491 -16.75 3.17 -7.02
CA LYS A 491 -17.92 2.33 -7.35
C LYS A 491 -17.59 1.35 -8.47
N GLN A 492 -16.98 1.85 -9.55
CA GLN A 492 -16.55 1.03 -10.67
C GLN A 492 -15.53 -0.01 -10.23
N ALA A 493 -14.52 0.36 -9.44
CA ALA A 493 -13.50 -0.56 -8.93
C ALA A 493 -14.13 -1.69 -8.10
N ALA A 494 -15.00 -1.36 -7.12
CA ALA A 494 -15.68 -2.36 -6.30
C ALA A 494 -16.55 -3.32 -7.13
N THR A 495 -17.23 -2.80 -8.15
CA THR A 495 -18.07 -3.59 -9.07
C THR A 495 -17.24 -4.57 -9.89
N VAL A 496 -16.14 -4.13 -10.48
CA VAL A 496 -15.24 -4.99 -11.29
C VAL A 496 -14.60 -6.05 -10.40
N ILE A 497 -14.09 -5.67 -9.23
CA ILE A 497 -13.42 -6.58 -8.30
C ILE A 497 -14.39 -7.64 -7.76
N ALA A 498 -15.62 -7.25 -7.37
CA ALA A 498 -16.65 -8.19 -6.95
C ALA A 498 -16.92 -9.26 -8.02
N SER A 499 -16.98 -8.86 -9.30
CA SER A 499 -17.14 -9.80 -10.41
C SER A 499 -15.95 -10.75 -10.55
N PHE A 500 -14.72 -10.24 -10.54
CA PHE A 500 -13.51 -11.07 -10.63
C PHE A 500 -13.44 -12.11 -9.51
N VAL A 501 -13.67 -11.68 -8.28
CA VAL A 501 -13.62 -12.55 -7.09
C VAL A 501 -14.70 -13.61 -7.15
N LEU A 502 -15.96 -13.23 -7.45
CA LEU A 502 -17.06 -14.16 -7.50
C LEU A 502 -16.91 -15.16 -8.65
N HIS A 503 -16.51 -14.72 -9.85
CA HIS A 503 -16.26 -15.63 -10.97
C HIS A 503 -15.08 -16.58 -10.69
N THR A 504 -14.02 -16.11 -10.03
CA THR A 504 -12.92 -16.99 -9.57
C THR A 504 -13.46 -18.08 -8.62
N ALA A 505 -14.35 -17.69 -7.70
CA ALA A 505 -14.94 -18.63 -6.75
C ALA A 505 -15.91 -19.63 -7.40
N MET A 506 -16.48 -19.31 -8.57
CA MET A 506 -17.44 -20.14 -9.32
C MET A 506 -16.77 -21.11 -10.30
N ARG A 507 -15.50 -20.93 -10.67
CA ARG A 507 -14.82 -21.79 -11.65
C ARG A 507 -14.74 -23.24 -11.20
N ASP A 508 -14.71 -24.18 -12.15
CA ASP A 508 -14.43 -25.58 -11.86
C ASP A 508 -12.97 -25.76 -11.41
N GLU A 509 -12.03 -25.18 -12.14
CA GLU A 509 -10.61 -25.24 -11.82
C GLU A 509 -10.13 -23.94 -11.14
N LYS A 510 -9.08 -24.04 -10.33
CA LYS A 510 -8.37 -22.87 -9.81
C LYS A 510 -7.72 -22.06 -10.94
N LEU A 511 -7.38 -20.81 -10.67
CA LEU A 511 -6.62 -20.00 -11.62
C LEU A 511 -5.28 -20.67 -11.94
N PRO A 512 -4.85 -20.63 -13.21
CA PRO A 512 -3.54 -21.14 -13.61
C PRO A 512 -2.42 -20.48 -12.82
N ARG A 513 -1.45 -21.29 -12.40
CA ARG A 513 -0.22 -20.81 -11.77
C ARG A 513 0.87 -20.65 -12.82
N LYS A 514 1.70 -19.62 -12.68
CA LYS A 514 2.95 -19.54 -13.45
C LYS A 514 3.91 -20.64 -12.96
N ALA A 515 4.76 -21.14 -13.86
CA ALA A 515 5.80 -22.08 -13.47
C ALA A 515 6.72 -21.41 -12.44
N THR A 516 6.75 -21.92 -11.23
CA THR A 516 7.69 -21.52 -10.19
C THR A 516 9.01 -22.21 -10.47
N GLU A 517 10.07 -21.45 -10.75
CA GLU A 517 11.43 -21.96 -10.65
C GLU A 517 11.73 -22.19 -9.15
N LEU A 518 11.47 -23.41 -8.67
CA LEU A 518 12.02 -23.85 -7.40
C LEU A 518 13.55 -23.85 -7.60
N LYS A 519 14.25 -22.86 -7.11
CA LYS A 519 15.70 -22.97 -6.94
C LYS A 519 15.91 -24.09 -5.92
N ALA A 520 16.34 -25.26 -6.42
CA ALA A 520 16.78 -26.34 -5.57
C ALA A 520 17.82 -25.75 -4.61
N GLY A 521 17.52 -25.83 -3.29
CA GLY A 521 18.48 -25.45 -2.28
C GLY A 521 19.77 -26.24 -2.52
N SER A 522 20.87 -25.57 -2.61
CA SER A 522 22.19 -26.21 -2.47
C SER A 522 22.22 -26.82 -1.08
N ASN A 523 22.17 -28.17 -1.04
CA ASN A 523 22.45 -28.96 0.15
C ASN A 523 23.81 -28.59 0.74
#